data_258cc06ed940c3f7583167161ee47c3a
#
_entry.id   258cc06ed940c3f7583167161ee47c3a
#
_cell.length_a   1.000
_cell.length_b   1.000
_cell.length_c   1.000
_cell.angle_alpha   90.00
_cell.angle_beta   90.00
_cell.angle_gamma   90.00
#
_symmetry.space_group_name_H-M   'P 1'
#
loop_
_entity.id
_entity.type
_entity.pdbx_description
1 polymer ?
#
loop_
_entity_poly.entity_id
_entity_poly.type
_entity_poly.pdbx_seq_one_letter_code
_entity_poly.pdbx_strand_id
1 'polypeptide(L)'
;MNSNRTVHSIIAGVGALTLALTAATAFAQTQSAPPVVWSMNPQVLAQQPPVALVRPTELEHPGGRGTGMTSSSMGTVAMGAKMKEIVRYAYNVGMDLRNRIIVPAEFEEPSYDFMDTMPQGGKQALQQALKDQFGLVAKRETRETDVLLLTVKNPDAPKLKVNTNGEFGGGGRVGVGTMKASNVSAANLAANLENLLCVPVVDQTGLNARYDYELKYAKGASADQIKQAILDQLGLELTVSPQKQPMEFLVVEKVK
;
A
#
# COMPACT_ATOMS: atom_id res chain seq x y z
N MET A 1 49.12 -97.33 -6.21
CA MET A 1 50.58 -97.28 -5.86
C MET A 1 51.06 -95.91 -6.34
N ASN A 2 51.62 -95.18 -5.41
CA ASN A 2 52.40 -93.97 -5.49
C ASN A 2 51.73 -92.70 -6.01
N SER A 3 51.40 -91.99 -5.06
CA SER A 3 51.12 -90.66 -4.80
C SER A 3 52.33 -89.75 -5.13
N ASN A 4 52.13 -88.59 -5.74
CA ASN A 4 53.01 -87.45 -5.55
C ASN A 4 52.18 -86.19 -5.51
N ARG A 5 52.15 -85.58 -4.31
CA ARG A 5 51.52 -84.33 -4.07
C ARG A 5 52.57 -83.22 -4.36
N THR A 6 52.26 -82.36 -5.25
CA THR A 6 53.03 -81.11 -5.45
C THR A 6 52.24 -79.93 -4.81
N VAL A 7 52.89 -79.30 -3.81
CA VAL A 7 52.34 -78.17 -3.11
C VAL A 7 52.75 -76.92 -3.89
N HIS A 8 51.77 -76.15 -4.37
CA HIS A 8 52.04 -74.86 -4.96
C HIS A 8 51.69 -73.78 -3.93
N SER A 9 52.71 -73.03 -3.55
CA SER A 9 52.62 -71.88 -2.69
C SER A 9 52.00 -70.69 -3.45
N ILE A 10 50.88 -70.13 -2.94
CA ILE A 10 50.26 -68.96 -3.49
C ILE A 10 50.73 -67.77 -2.68
N ILE A 11 51.49 -66.89 -3.34
CA ILE A 11 51.89 -65.58 -2.79
C ILE A 11 50.71 -64.64 -2.94
N ALA A 12 50.12 -64.24 -1.83
CA ALA A 12 49.10 -63.16 -1.81
C ALA A 12 49.76 -61.79 -1.93
N GLY A 13 49.58 -61.14 -3.08
CA GLY A 13 49.93 -59.77 -3.28
C GLY A 13 48.88 -58.86 -2.66
N VAL A 14 49.24 -58.09 -1.63
CA VAL A 14 48.42 -57.03 -1.05
C VAL A 14 48.55 -55.81 -1.92
N GLY A 15 47.58 -55.63 -2.80
CA GLY A 15 47.43 -54.34 -3.54
C GLY A 15 46.79 -53.28 -2.65
N ALA A 16 47.60 -52.33 -2.23
CA ALA A 16 47.10 -51.14 -1.54
C ALA A 16 46.35 -50.23 -2.55
N LEU A 17 45.04 -50.22 -2.43
CA LEU A 17 44.20 -49.30 -3.19
C LEU A 17 44.20 -47.93 -2.46
N THR A 18 45.03 -47.00 -2.92
CA THR A 18 45.00 -45.62 -2.46
C THR A 18 43.83 -44.92 -3.09
N LEU A 19 42.72 -44.75 -2.33
CA LEU A 19 41.66 -43.83 -2.68
C LEU A 19 42.17 -42.38 -2.53
N ALA A 20 42.45 -41.74 -3.64
CA ALA A 20 42.66 -40.29 -3.66
C ALA A 20 41.28 -39.58 -3.48
N LEU A 21 41.03 -39.15 -2.25
CA LEU A 21 39.88 -38.27 -1.95
C LEU A 21 40.25 -36.88 -2.45
N THR A 22 39.86 -36.54 -3.69
CA THR A 22 39.85 -35.17 -4.18
C THR A 22 38.70 -34.45 -3.49
N ALA A 23 39.00 -33.74 -2.42
CA ALA A 23 38.08 -32.76 -1.84
C ALA A 23 37.89 -31.63 -2.86
N ALA A 24 36.80 -31.68 -3.62
CA ALA A 24 36.31 -30.55 -4.38
C ALA A 24 35.80 -29.52 -3.38
N THR A 25 36.66 -28.58 -3.00
CA THR A 25 36.24 -27.35 -2.32
C THR A 25 35.39 -26.55 -3.31
N ALA A 26 34.06 -26.79 -3.25
CA ALA A 26 33.13 -25.91 -3.88
C ALA A 26 33.27 -24.55 -3.19
N PHE A 27 33.96 -23.63 -3.82
CA PHE A 27 33.85 -22.20 -3.51
C PHE A 27 32.42 -21.82 -3.81
N ALA A 28 31.56 -21.81 -2.78
CA ALA A 28 30.33 -21.12 -2.83
C ALA A 28 30.65 -19.64 -3.08
N GLN A 29 30.66 -19.21 -4.32
CA GLN A 29 30.64 -17.79 -4.65
C GLN A 29 29.36 -17.28 -3.99
N THR A 30 29.50 -16.57 -2.89
CA THR A 30 28.47 -15.70 -2.37
C THR A 30 28.22 -14.64 -3.45
N GLN A 31 27.35 -14.94 -4.41
CA GLN A 31 26.81 -13.93 -5.29
C GLN A 31 26.14 -12.92 -4.36
N SER A 32 26.77 -11.76 -4.19
CA SER A 32 26.12 -10.63 -3.56
C SER A 32 24.81 -10.40 -4.31
N ALA A 33 23.71 -10.32 -3.58
CA ALA A 33 22.41 -10.00 -4.19
C ALA A 33 22.59 -8.78 -5.11
N PRO A 34 21.97 -8.79 -6.30
CA PRO A 34 22.11 -7.67 -7.21
C PRO A 34 21.67 -6.37 -6.50
N PRO A 35 22.36 -5.26 -6.76
CA PRO A 35 22.02 -3.99 -6.11
C PRO A 35 20.60 -3.58 -6.44
N VAL A 36 19.86 -3.14 -5.43
CA VAL A 36 18.48 -2.63 -5.61
C VAL A 36 18.55 -1.29 -6.37
N VAL A 37 17.83 -1.21 -7.48
CA VAL A 37 17.74 0.01 -8.30
C VAL A 37 16.39 0.69 -8.05
N TRP A 38 16.41 1.86 -7.45
CA TRP A 38 15.23 2.67 -7.19
C TRP A 38 14.76 3.36 -8.46
N SER A 39 13.64 2.93 -9.02
CA SER A 39 13.09 3.48 -10.26
C SER A 39 11.58 3.34 -10.31
N MET A 40 10.91 4.37 -10.81
CA MET A 40 9.47 4.37 -11.08
C MET A 40 9.11 3.64 -12.40
N ASN A 41 10.11 3.19 -13.16
CA ASN A 41 9.89 2.45 -14.40
C ASN A 41 9.47 1.00 -14.10
N PRO A 42 8.27 0.55 -14.52
CA PRO A 42 7.80 -0.82 -14.28
C PRO A 42 8.73 -1.91 -14.83
N GLN A 43 9.44 -1.63 -15.93
CA GLN A 43 10.39 -2.58 -16.51
C GLN A 43 11.63 -2.77 -15.63
N VAL A 44 12.10 -1.71 -14.99
CA VAL A 44 13.19 -1.78 -14.01
C VAL A 44 12.72 -2.46 -12.74
N LEU A 45 11.49 -2.15 -12.30
CA LEU A 45 10.88 -2.78 -11.13
C LEU A 45 10.76 -4.30 -11.30
N ALA A 46 10.42 -4.77 -12.49
CA ALA A 46 10.30 -6.19 -12.81
C ALA A 46 11.63 -6.97 -12.73
N GLN A 47 12.76 -6.28 -12.76
CA GLN A 47 14.10 -6.89 -12.69
C GLN A 47 14.71 -6.82 -11.28
N GLN A 48 13.99 -6.23 -10.31
CA GLN A 48 14.48 -6.14 -8.94
C GLN A 48 14.43 -7.51 -8.26
N PRO A 49 15.36 -7.77 -7.32
CA PRO A 49 15.23 -8.92 -6.44
C PRO A 49 13.96 -8.80 -5.58
N PRO A 50 13.44 -9.92 -5.05
CA PRO A 50 12.30 -9.88 -4.13
C PRO A 50 12.72 -9.21 -2.81
N VAL A 51 12.27 -7.96 -2.62
CA VAL A 51 12.59 -7.14 -1.44
C VAL A 51 11.36 -6.37 -0.96
N ALA A 52 11.36 -6.05 0.34
CA ALA A 52 10.47 -5.06 0.95
C ALA A 52 11.34 -4.09 1.74
N LEU A 53 11.47 -2.86 1.25
CA LEU A 53 12.41 -1.87 1.77
C LEU A 53 11.71 -0.53 1.98
N VAL A 54 12.14 0.18 3.02
CA VAL A 54 11.79 1.59 3.27
C VAL A 54 13.09 2.33 3.59
N ARG A 55 13.22 3.56 3.14
CA ARG A 55 14.34 4.44 3.52
C ARG A 55 13.90 5.90 3.55
N PRO A 56 14.59 6.79 4.27
CA PRO A 56 14.44 8.22 4.05
C PRO A 56 14.76 8.56 2.58
N THR A 57 14.03 9.51 2.00
CA THR A 57 14.34 9.97 0.65
C THR A 57 15.65 10.73 0.65
N GLU A 58 16.66 10.24 -0.07
CA GLU A 58 18.01 10.81 -0.11
C GLU A 58 18.19 11.88 -1.20
N LEU A 59 17.30 11.92 -2.18
CA LEU A 59 17.43 12.77 -3.34
C LEU A 59 16.25 13.73 -3.45
N GLU A 60 16.54 15.02 -3.57
CA GLU A 60 15.62 15.93 -4.23
C GLU A 60 15.40 15.40 -5.65
N HIS A 61 14.19 14.94 -5.96
CA HIS A 61 13.90 14.39 -7.28
C HIS A 61 14.18 15.45 -8.34
N PRO A 62 15.06 15.18 -9.32
CA PRO A 62 15.30 16.12 -10.41
C PRO A 62 13.98 16.36 -11.14
N GLY A 63 13.41 17.57 -10.97
CA GLY A 63 12.17 17.96 -11.62
C GLY A 63 11.01 18.32 -10.69
N GLY A 64 11.18 18.35 -9.34
CA GLY A 64 10.16 18.87 -8.40
C GLY A 64 8.81 18.15 -8.51
N ARG A 65 8.77 16.95 -9.02
CA ARG A 65 7.54 16.16 -9.15
C ARG A 65 7.25 15.55 -7.79
N GLY A 66 6.07 15.83 -7.30
CA GLY A 66 5.56 15.30 -6.03
C GLY A 66 5.64 13.78 -5.93
N THR A 67 5.23 13.25 -4.80
CA THR A 67 5.19 11.83 -4.48
C THR A 67 4.71 11.01 -5.66
N GLY A 68 5.56 10.15 -6.19
CA GLY A 68 5.21 9.22 -7.24
C GLY A 68 5.08 7.81 -6.67
N MET A 69 4.06 7.08 -7.12
CA MET A 69 3.93 5.65 -6.85
C MET A 69 3.59 4.91 -8.14
N THR A 70 4.31 3.84 -8.40
CA THR A 70 4.05 2.93 -9.51
C THR A 70 3.78 1.55 -8.94
N SER A 71 2.67 0.95 -9.37
CA SER A 71 2.31 -0.43 -9.03
C SER A 71 2.12 -1.24 -10.30
N SER A 72 2.61 -2.46 -10.29
CA SER A 72 2.45 -3.45 -11.35
C SER A 72 2.24 -4.83 -10.74
N SER A 73 2.01 -5.83 -11.57
CA SER A 73 1.99 -7.23 -11.13
C SER A 73 3.33 -7.70 -10.53
N MET A 74 4.41 -6.99 -10.79
CA MET A 74 5.78 -7.32 -10.34
C MET A 74 6.16 -6.59 -9.04
N GLY A 75 5.33 -5.69 -8.54
CA GLY A 75 5.59 -4.98 -7.30
C GLY A 75 5.11 -3.52 -7.30
N THR A 76 5.43 -2.86 -6.21
CA THR A 76 5.12 -1.44 -6.00
C THR A 76 6.38 -0.70 -5.53
N VAL A 77 6.60 0.47 -6.09
CA VAL A 77 7.63 1.41 -5.66
C VAL A 77 7.00 2.79 -5.49
N ALA A 78 7.36 3.47 -4.43
CA ALA A 78 7.05 4.89 -4.27
C ALA A 78 8.32 5.65 -3.87
N MET A 79 8.46 6.86 -4.39
CA MET A 79 9.58 7.75 -4.10
C MET A 79 9.03 9.09 -3.60
N GLY A 80 9.58 9.59 -2.49
CA GLY A 80 9.11 10.80 -1.84
C GLY A 80 7.75 10.68 -1.15
N ALA A 81 7.35 9.48 -0.76
CA ALA A 81 6.09 9.22 -0.08
C ALA A 81 6.09 9.72 1.37
N LYS A 82 4.96 10.16 1.88
CA LYS A 82 4.77 10.40 3.31
C LYS A 82 4.60 9.08 4.06
N MET A 83 5.00 9.02 5.32
CA MET A 83 4.90 7.80 6.14
C MET A 83 3.48 7.25 6.18
N LYS A 84 2.45 8.09 6.21
CA LYS A 84 1.04 7.68 6.12
C LYS A 84 0.73 6.83 4.89
N GLU A 85 1.30 7.16 3.73
CA GLU A 85 1.06 6.41 2.48
C GLU A 85 1.76 5.04 2.52
N ILE A 86 2.95 4.96 3.12
CA ILE A 86 3.67 3.69 3.29
C ILE A 86 2.92 2.77 4.25
N VAL A 87 2.48 3.30 5.39
CA VAL A 87 1.65 2.57 6.36
C VAL A 87 0.34 2.13 5.72
N ARG A 88 -0.33 3.01 4.97
CA ARG A 88 -1.55 2.67 4.23
C ARG A 88 -1.34 1.46 3.32
N TYR A 89 -0.24 1.43 2.57
CA TYR A 89 0.11 0.31 1.70
C TYR A 89 0.43 -0.96 2.51
N ALA A 90 1.33 -0.86 3.48
CA ALA A 90 1.81 -2.00 4.28
C ALA A 90 0.69 -2.68 5.08
N TYR A 91 -0.26 -1.90 5.61
CA TYR A 91 -1.38 -2.41 6.40
C TYR A 91 -2.66 -2.63 5.59
N ASN A 92 -2.57 -2.51 4.25
CA ASN A 92 -3.68 -2.72 3.32
C ASN A 92 -4.92 -1.91 3.67
N VAL A 93 -4.72 -0.65 3.96
CA VAL A 93 -5.80 0.27 4.33
C VAL A 93 -6.46 0.84 3.08
N GLY A 94 -7.77 0.75 3.03
CA GLY A 94 -8.58 1.30 1.94
C GLY A 94 -8.60 2.83 1.90
N MET A 95 -9.24 3.39 0.89
CA MET A 95 -9.37 4.84 0.73
C MET A 95 -10.27 5.47 1.79
N ASP A 96 -11.17 4.68 2.35
CA ASP A 96 -12.10 5.06 3.43
C ASP A 96 -11.39 5.43 4.75
N LEU A 97 -10.21 4.85 5.01
CA LEU A 97 -9.42 5.14 6.20
C LEU A 97 -8.19 6.02 5.93
N ARG A 98 -8.03 6.54 4.72
CA ARG A 98 -6.82 7.30 4.34
C ARG A 98 -6.51 8.46 5.28
N ASN A 99 -7.51 9.23 5.67
CA ASN A 99 -7.37 10.37 6.57
C ASN A 99 -7.43 9.99 8.06
N ARG A 100 -7.68 8.72 8.37
CA ARG A 100 -7.74 8.20 9.72
C ARG A 100 -6.50 7.38 10.09
N ILE A 101 -5.38 7.64 9.40
CA ILE A 101 -4.06 7.11 9.76
C ILE A 101 -3.35 8.17 10.60
N ILE A 102 -3.01 7.83 11.82
CA ILE A 102 -2.29 8.69 12.75
C ILE A 102 -0.86 8.17 12.85
N VAL A 103 0.11 8.99 12.51
CA VAL A 103 1.55 8.69 12.68
C VAL A 103 2.15 9.61 13.74
N PRO A 104 3.24 9.22 14.42
CA PRO A 104 3.93 10.12 15.34
C PRO A 104 4.44 11.36 14.59
N ALA A 105 4.42 12.52 15.27
CA ALA A 105 4.69 13.82 14.65
C ALA A 105 6.04 13.90 13.93
N GLU A 106 7.07 13.23 14.46
CA GLU A 106 8.40 13.17 13.83
C GLU A 106 8.43 12.49 12.46
N PHE A 107 7.37 11.73 12.09
CA PHE A 107 7.24 11.03 10.81
C PHE A 107 6.24 11.70 9.85
N GLU A 108 5.62 12.82 10.22
CA GLU A 108 4.63 13.50 9.36
C GLU A 108 5.31 14.27 8.23
N GLU A 109 6.35 15.02 8.53
CA GLU A 109 7.02 15.91 7.56
C GLU A 109 8.03 15.21 6.66
N PRO A 110 8.89 14.28 7.12
CA PRO A 110 9.88 13.64 6.27
C PRO A 110 9.24 12.85 5.11
N SER A 111 10.00 12.74 4.04
CA SER A 111 9.63 11.91 2.89
C SER A 111 10.48 10.64 2.85
N TYR A 112 9.88 9.57 2.35
CA TYR A 112 10.48 8.23 2.33
C TYR A 112 10.30 7.59 0.95
N ASP A 113 11.22 6.72 0.59
CA ASP A 113 11.07 5.81 -0.54
C ASP A 113 10.71 4.42 0.00
N PHE A 114 9.81 3.70 -0.67
CA PHE A 114 9.59 2.29 -0.37
C PHE A 114 9.51 1.46 -1.65
N MET A 115 9.89 0.20 -1.53
CA MET A 115 9.81 -0.79 -2.60
C MET A 115 9.30 -2.11 -2.03
N ASP A 116 8.33 -2.71 -2.72
CA ASP A 116 7.81 -4.04 -2.45
C ASP A 116 7.77 -4.81 -3.77
N THR A 117 8.72 -5.72 -3.96
CA THR A 117 8.81 -6.64 -5.11
C THR A 117 8.67 -8.10 -4.68
N MET A 118 8.22 -8.33 -3.45
CA MET A 118 7.99 -9.67 -2.95
C MET A 118 6.82 -10.33 -3.69
N PRO A 119 6.98 -11.55 -4.23
CA PRO A 119 5.88 -12.27 -4.89
C PRO A 119 4.72 -12.58 -3.95
N GLN A 120 5.02 -12.77 -2.68
CA GLN A 120 4.07 -13.03 -1.59
C GLN A 120 4.58 -12.43 -0.29
N GLY A 121 3.67 -12.03 0.59
CA GLY A 121 4.03 -11.53 1.93
C GLY A 121 4.71 -10.17 1.95
N GLY A 122 4.74 -9.43 0.84
CA GLY A 122 5.44 -8.14 0.74
C GLY A 122 4.93 -7.12 1.74
N LYS A 123 3.63 -7.05 1.96
CA LYS A 123 3.05 -6.14 2.96
C LYS A 123 3.52 -6.44 4.37
N GLN A 124 3.57 -7.72 4.75
CA GLN A 124 4.08 -8.15 6.06
C GLN A 124 5.59 -7.87 6.21
N ALA A 125 6.35 -8.12 5.14
CA ALA A 125 7.77 -7.80 5.12
C ALA A 125 8.00 -6.28 5.23
N LEU A 126 7.14 -5.47 4.62
CA LEU A 126 7.19 -4.01 4.73
C LEU A 126 6.81 -3.53 6.15
N GLN A 127 5.82 -4.16 6.80
CA GLN A 127 5.51 -3.93 8.22
C GLN A 127 6.72 -4.24 9.11
N GLN A 128 7.41 -5.35 8.83
CA GLN A 128 8.62 -5.71 9.56
C GLN A 128 9.74 -4.68 9.31
N ALA A 129 9.95 -4.23 8.08
CA ALA A 129 10.91 -3.17 7.76
C ALA A 129 10.60 -1.86 8.50
N LEU A 130 9.32 -1.47 8.59
CA LEU A 130 8.89 -0.30 9.36
C LEU A 130 9.22 -0.44 10.85
N LYS A 131 9.01 -1.63 11.40
CA LYS A 131 9.34 -1.94 12.80
C LYS A 131 10.84 -1.92 13.04
N ASP A 132 11.63 -2.58 12.20
CA ASP A 132 13.07 -2.75 12.42
C ASP A 132 13.85 -1.44 12.22
N GLN A 133 13.46 -0.63 11.24
CA GLN A 133 14.18 0.60 10.90
C GLN A 133 13.73 1.82 11.68
N PHE A 134 12.43 1.91 11.97
CA PHE A 134 11.84 3.12 12.56
C PHE A 134 11.18 2.84 13.93
N GLY A 135 11.10 1.58 14.34
CA GLY A 135 10.37 1.17 15.53
C GLY A 135 8.86 1.34 15.40
N LEU A 136 8.31 1.37 14.18
CA LEU A 136 6.90 1.67 13.94
C LEU A 136 6.07 0.40 13.84
N VAL A 137 4.98 0.35 14.60
CA VAL A 137 3.91 -0.64 14.46
C VAL A 137 2.57 0.08 14.39
N ALA A 138 1.59 -0.49 13.68
CA ALA A 138 0.27 0.10 13.62
C ALA A 138 -0.79 -0.87 14.13
N LYS A 139 -1.81 -0.33 14.78
CA LYS A 139 -2.98 -1.05 15.28
C LYS A 139 -4.26 -0.31 14.91
N ARG A 140 -5.35 -1.05 14.77
CA ARG A 140 -6.68 -0.47 14.59
C ARG A 140 -7.26 -0.11 15.94
N GLU A 141 -7.79 1.10 16.05
CA GLU A 141 -8.45 1.59 17.25
C GLU A 141 -9.76 2.27 16.88
N THR A 142 -10.80 2.02 17.65
CA THR A 142 -12.03 2.80 17.57
C THR A 142 -11.93 4.00 18.50
N ARG A 143 -12.18 5.20 17.97
CA ARG A 143 -12.15 6.46 18.72
C ARG A 143 -13.44 7.24 18.52
N GLU A 144 -13.97 7.78 19.61
CA GLU A 144 -15.07 8.74 19.56
C GLU A 144 -14.56 10.07 18.97
N THR A 145 -15.11 10.44 17.80
CA THR A 145 -14.65 11.65 17.09
C THR A 145 -15.81 12.44 16.51
N ASP A 146 -15.58 13.72 16.27
CA ASP A 146 -16.52 14.57 15.58
C ASP A 146 -16.59 14.17 14.11
N VAL A 147 -17.80 14.06 13.57
CA VAL A 147 -18.05 13.62 12.19
C VAL A 147 -19.04 14.54 11.49
N LEU A 148 -18.99 14.54 10.17
CA LEU A 148 -20.04 15.09 9.34
C LEU A 148 -21.02 13.98 8.95
N LEU A 149 -22.30 14.25 9.04
CA LEU A 149 -23.36 13.36 8.57
C LEU A 149 -23.71 13.77 7.15
N LEU A 150 -23.65 12.81 6.22
CA LEU A 150 -24.06 13.01 4.83
C LEU A 150 -25.51 12.52 4.67
N THR A 151 -26.41 13.41 4.28
CA THR A 151 -27.83 13.11 4.08
C THR A 151 -28.30 13.59 2.72
N VAL A 152 -29.44 13.05 2.22
CA VAL A 152 -30.09 13.56 1.00
C VAL A 152 -31.00 14.72 1.36
N LYS A 153 -30.77 15.89 0.75
CA LYS A 153 -31.62 17.08 0.89
C LYS A 153 -32.47 17.31 -0.32
N ASN A 154 -31.90 17.12 -1.51
CA ASN A 154 -32.60 17.24 -2.77
C ASN A 154 -32.34 16.01 -3.66
N PRO A 155 -33.26 15.07 -3.78
CA PRO A 155 -33.07 13.85 -4.56
C PRO A 155 -32.99 14.10 -6.07
N ASP A 156 -33.48 15.25 -6.55
CA ASP A 156 -33.52 15.60 -7.97
C ASP A 156 -32.31 16.39 -8.45
N ALA A 157 -31.23 16.40 -7.65
CA ALA A 157 -30.02 17.16 -7.99
C ALA A 157 -29.37 16.67 -9.29
N PRO A 158 -28.98 17.58 -10.20
CA PRO A 158 -28.70 17.24 -11.60
C PRO A 158 -27.40 16.45 -11.79
N LYS A 159 -26.47 16.46 -10.80
CA LYS A 159 -25.15 15.86 -10.97
C LYS A 159 -24.89 14.62 -10.13
N LEU A 160 -25.87 14.14 -9.38
CA LEU A 160 -25.84 12.82 -8.75
C LEU A 160 -26.84 11.94 -9.51
N LYS A 161 -26.33 10.99 -10.29
CA LYS A 161 -27.15 10.15 -11.16
C LYS A 161 -26.94 8.68 -10.83
N VAL A 162 -28.04 7.92 -10.82
CA VAL A 162 -27.94 6.47 -10.75
C VAL A 162 -27.22 5.96 -11.99
N ASN A 163 -26.16 5.16 -11.79
CA ASN A 163 -25.48 4.49 -12.88
C ASN A 163 -26.30 3.28 -13.33
N THR A 164 -26.70 3.27 -14.59
CA THR A 164 -27.49 2.20 -15.21
C THR A 164 -26.69 1.32 -16.16
N ASN A 165 -25.42 1.65 -16.39
CA ASN A 165 -24.62 1.00 -17.44
C ASN A 165 -23.99 -0.33 -17.00
N GLY A 166 -24.10 -0.71 -15.73
CA GLY A 166 -23.63 -2.01 -15.24
C GLY A 166 -22.12 -2.28 -15.40
N GLU A 167 -21.32 -1.24 -15.61
CA GLU A 167 -19.88 -1.38 -15.81
C GLU A 167 -19.21 -1.94 -14.56
N PHE A 168 -18.36 -2.96 -14.76
CA PHE A 168 -17.51 -3.49 -13.71
C PHE A 168 -16.37 -2.49 -13.42
N GLY A 169 -16.27 -2.08 -12.15
CA GLY A 169 -15.23 -1.19 -11.68
C GLY A 169 -15.68 0.26 -11.62
N GLY A 170 -15.93 0.73 -10.41
CA GLY A 170 -16.15 2.14 -10.11
C GLY A 170 -14.82 2.83 -9.85
N GLY A 171 -14.67 4.04 -10.27
CA GLY A 171 -13.48 4.85 -10.03
C GLY A 171 -13.78 6.32 -9.91
N GLY A 172 -12.94 7.04 -9.18
CA GLY A 172 -13.04 8.48 -9.02
C GLY A 172 -11.70 9.16 -9.28
N ARG A 173 -11.79 10.41 -9.70
CA ARG A 173 -10.65 11.29 -9.83
C ARG A 173 -10.92 12.59 -9.06
N VAL A 174 -10.00 12.93 -8.20
CA VAL A 174 -9.98 14.23 -7.53
C VAL A 174 -8.90 15.08 -8.19
N GLY A 175 -9.31 16.21 -8.74
CA GLY A 175 -8.42 17.22 -9.33
C GLY A 175 -8.56 18.54 -8.60
N VAL A 176 -7.81 19.56 -9.04
CA VAL A 176 -7.93 20.91 -8.49
C VAL A 176 -9.29 21.48 -8.89
N GLY A 177 -10.16 21.72 -7.90
CA GLY A 177 -11.48 22.29 -8.13
C GLY A 177 -12.52 21.34 -8.73
N THR A 178 -12.22 20.05 -8.81
CA THR A 178 -13.18 19.07 -9.35
C THR A 178 -13.03 17.71 -8.70
N MET A 179 -14.15 17.03 -8.48
CA MET A 179 -14.20 15.63 -8.07
C MET A 179 -15.23 14.93 -8.95
N LYS A 180 -14.80 13.85 -9.62
CA LYS A 180 -15.66 13.09 -10.52
C LYS A 180 -15.52 11.61 -10.26
N ALA A 181 -16.63 10.89 -10.22
CA ALA A 181 -16.61 9.44 -10.11
C ALA A 181 -17.74 8.81 -10.93
N SER A 182 -17.53 7.56 -11.31
CA SER A 182 -18.51 6.75 -12.01
C SER A 182 -18.65 5.39 -11.33
N ASN A 183 -19.86 4.88 -11.28
CA ASN A 183 -20.21 3.57 -10.72
C ASN A 183 -19.74 3.36 -9.27
N VAL A 184 -19.92 4.36 -8.41
CA VAL A 184 -19.52 4.32 -6.99
C VAL A 184 -20.72 4.19 -6.06
N SER A 185 -20.53 3.57 -4.89
CA SER A 185 -21.55 3.54 -3.83
C SER A 185 -21.59 4.87 -3.07
N ALA A 186 -22.67 5.11 -2.32
CA ALA A 186 -22.77 6.25 -1.42
C ALA A 186 -21.68 6.24 -0.34
N ALA A 187 -21.30 5.06 0.17
CA ALA A 187 -20.17 4.93 1.10
C ALA A 187 -18.85 5.37 0.45
N ASN A 188 -18.58 5.04 -0.82
CA ASN A 188 -17.41 5.53 -1.54
C ASN A 188 -17.47 7.06 -1.77
N LEU A 189 -18.65 7.61 -2.02
CA LEU A 189 -18.83 9.06 -2.11
C LEU A 189 -18.52 9.72 -0.76
N ALA A 190 -19.04 9.20 0.36
CA ALA A 190 -18.73 9.71 1.70
C ALA A 190 -17.21 9.67 1.98
N ALA A 191 -16.53 8.56 1.66
CA ALA A 191 -15.08 8.46 1.79
C ALA A 191 -14.32 9.48 0.91
N ASN A 192 -14.79 9.75 -0.30
CA ASN A 192 -14.21 10.78 -1.16
C ASN A 192 -14.43 12.19 -0.59
N LEU A 193 -15.58 12.47 0.00
CA LEU A 193 -15.86 13.73 0.69
C LEU A 193 -15.02 13.89 1.96
N GLU A 194 -14.84 12.81 2.73
CA GLU A 194 -13.91 12.78 3.85
C GLU A 194 -12.49 13.13 3.42
N ASN A 195 -12.02 12.55 2.31
CA ASN A 195 -10.69 12.85 1.75
C ASN A 195 -10.58 14.31 1.29
N LEU A 196 -11.64 14.89 0.76
CA LEU A 196 -11.67 16.27 0.29
C LEU A 196 -11.69 17.28 1.45
N LEU A 197 -12.46 16.99 2.51
CA LEU A 197 -12.68 17.88 3.64
C LEU A 197 -11.73 17.63 4.81
N CYS A 198 -10.99 16.52 4.81
CA CYS A 198 -10.12 16.06 5.90
C CYS A 198 -10.85 15.92 7.25
N VAL A 199 -12.16 15.62 7.21
CA VAL A 199 -13.02 15.38 8.38
C VAL A 199 -13.81 14.10 8.14
N PRO A 200 -13.91 13.18 9.12
CA PRO A 200 -14.68 11.96 8.98
C PRO A 200 -16.11 12.21 8.54
N VAL A 201 -16.59 11.42 7.59
CA VAL A 201 -17.94 11.54 7.04
C VAL A 201 -18.69 10.22 7.19
N VAL A 202 -19.86 10.27 7.82
CA VAL A 202 -20.76 9.12 7.99
C VAL A 202 -21.89 9.21 6.96
N ASP A 203 -22.04 8.16 6.16
CA ASP A 203 -23.11 8.03 5.19
C ASP A 203 -24.44 7.71 5.90
N GLN A 204 -25.36 8.65 5.86
CA GLN A 204 -26.74 8.51 6.31
C GLN A 204 -27.75 8.81 5.17
N THR A 205 -27.29 8.70 3.91
CA THR A 205 -28.12 9.01 2.75
C THR A 205 -29.23 7.99 2.49
N GLY A 206 -29.03 6.74 2.92
CA GLY A 206 -29.91 5.62 2.55
C GLY A 206 -29.86 5.25 1.07
N LEU A 207 -28.90 5.77 0.32
CA LEU A 207 -28.72 5.51 -1.11
C LEU A 207 -28.06 4.16 -1.34
N ASN A 208 -28.79 3.22 -1.97
CA ASN A 208 -28.34 1.83 -2.14
C ASN A 208 -27.90 1.46 -3.57
N ALA A 209 -28.01 2.40 -4.50
CA ALA A 209 -27.57 2.20 -5.89
C ALA A 209 -26.10 2.53 -6.10
N ARG A 210 -25.67 2.42 -7.34
CA ARG A 210 -24.39 2.93 -7.81
C ARG A 210 -24.62 4.26 -8.50
N TYR A 211 -23.69 5.18 -8.34
CA TYR A 211 -23.87 6.56 -8.76
C TYR A 211 -22.70 7.07 -9.59
N ASP A 212 -23.05 7.92 -10.57
CA ASP A 212 -22.11 8.80 -11.25
C ASP A 212 -22.30 10.20 -10.70
N TYR A 213 -21.19 10.90 -10.46
CA TYR A 213 -21.27 12.30 -10.04
C TYR A 213 -20.11 13.13 -10.55
N GLU A 214 -20.36 14.43 -10.67
CA GLU A 214 -19.35 15.45 -10.92
C GLU A 214 -19.61 16.64 -10.00
N LEU A 215 -18.65 16.95 -9.12
CA LEU A 215 -18.64 18.10 -8.23
C LEU A 215 -17.59 19.09 -8.71
N LYS A 216 -17.95 20.36 -8.87
CA LYS A 216 -17.04 21.45 -9.20
C LYS A 216 -17.06 22.49 -8.10
N TYR A 217 -15.88 22.96 -7.72
CA TYR A 217 -15.69 24.00 -6.71
C TYR A 217 -14.49 24.88 -7.05
N ALA A 218 -14.40 26.09 -6.49
CA ALA A 218 -13.28 26.99 -6.76
C ALA A 218 -11.96 26.42 -6.23
N LYS A 219 -10.85 26.67 -6.94
CA LYS A 219 -9.52 26.36 -6.39
C LYS A 219 -9.32 27.17 -5.10
N GLY A 220 -8.98 26.49 -4.01
CA GLY A 220 -8.82 27.11 -2.69
C GLY A 220 -10.15 27.43 -1.98
N ALA A 221 -11.27 26.83 -2.42
CA ALA A 221 -12.55 26.96 -1.74
C ALA A 221 -12.44 26.51 -0.28
N SER A 222 -13.11 27.24 0.61
CA SER A 222 -13.24 26.84 2.02
C SER A 222 -14.10 25.60 2.17
N ALA A 223 -14.03 24.93 3.33
CA ALA A 223 -14.89 23.78 3.62
C ALA A 223 -16.37 24.11 3.46
N ASP A 224 -16.82 25.29 3.87
CA ASP A 224 -18.23 25.71 3.74
C ASP A 224 -18.63 25.96 2.28
N GLN A 225 -17.74 26.51 1.46
CA GLN A 225 -17.98 26.65 0.03
C GLN A 225 -18.07 25.30 -0.67
N ILE A 226 -17.26 24.32 -0.25
CA ILE A 226 -17.31 22.95 -0.75
C ILE A 226 -18.63 22.27 -0.32
N LYS A 227 -19.03 22.40 0.95
CA LYS A 227 -20.33 21.88 1.45
C LYS A 227 -21.51 22.49 0.67
N GLN A 228 -21.48 23.78 0.39
CA GLN A 228 -22.52 24.43 -0.43
C GLN A 228 -22.53 23.88 -1.86
N ALA A 229 -21.37 23.68 -2.47
CA ALA A 229 -21.27 23.10 -3.81
C ALA A 229 -21.80 21.65 -3.85
N ILE A 230 -21.61 20.86 -2.78
CA ILE A 230 -22.17 19.52 -2.63
C ILE A 230 -23.68 19.59 -2.58
N LEU A 231 -24.24 20.50 -1.79
CA LEU A 231 -25.69 20.69 -1.68
C LEU A 231 -26.29 21.11 -3.02
N ASP A 232 -25.73 22.11 -3.68
CA ASP A 232 -26.26 22.68 -4.92
C ASP A 232 -26.18 21.71 -6.10
N GLN A 233 -25.10 20.93 -6.17
CA GLN A 233 -24.81 20.10 -7.35
C GLN A 233 -25.23 18.63 -7.17
N LEU A 234 -25.05 18.08 -5.96
CA LEU A 234 -25.34 16.67 -5.68
C LEU A 234 -26.62 16.48 -4.86
N GLY A 235 -27.21 17.56 -4.33
CA GLY A 235 -28.40 17.51 -3.49
C GLY A 235 -28.15 16.86 -2.13
N LEU A 236 -26.90 16.77 -1.72
CA LEU A 236 -26.47 16.16 -0.46
C LEU A 236 -26.09 17.24 0.53
N GLU A 237 -26.47 17.06 1.77
CA GLU A 237 -26.16 17.98 2.86
C GLU A 237 -25.14 17.34 3.82
N LEU A 238 -24.17 18.13 4.23
CA LEU A 238 -23.18 17.76 5.25
C LEU A 238 -23.42 18.59 6.49
N THR A 239 -23.86 17.94 7.57
CA THR A 239 -24.13 18.56 8.87
C THR A 239 -23.18 18.00 9.93
N VAL A 240 -22.82 18.82 10.93
CA VAL A 240 -22.05 18.34 12.07
C VAL A 240 -22.91 17.40 12.91
N SER A 241 -22.39 16.24 13.26
CA SER A 241 -23.09 15.34 14.18
C SER A 241 -23.23 15.99 15.55
N PRO A 242 -24.40 15.91 16.20
CA PRO A 242 -24.60 16.45 17.55
C PRO A 242 -23.82 15.69 18.62
N GLN A 243 -23.38 14.49 18.30
CA GLN A 243 -22.62 13.61 19.18
C GLN A 243 -21.41 13.02 18.41
N LYS A 244 -20.34 12.76 19.15
CA LYS A 244 -19.22 12.01 18.61
C LYS A 244 -19.67 10.63 18.17
N GLN A 245 -19.02 10.10 17.14
CA GLN A 245 -19.31 8.77 16.60
C GLN A 245 -18.08 7.89 16.74
N PRO A 246 -18.25 6.59 16.99
CA PRO A 246 -17.15 5.64 17.02
C PRO A 246 -16.62 5.42 15.59
N MET A 247 -15.40 5.87 15.32
CA MET A 247 -14.74 5.76 14.03
C MET A 247 -13.46 4.94 14.18
N GLU A 248 -13.21 4.06 13.20
CA GLU A 248 -11.97 3.30 13.14
C GLU A 248 -10.81 4.17 12.66
N PHE A 249 -9.67 4.08 13.34
CA PHE A 249 -8.40 4.69 13.00
C PHE A 249 -7.31 3.62 12.90
N LEU A 250 -6.33 3.84 12.05
CA LEU A 250 -5.06 3.13 12.10
C LEU A 250 -4.05 4.00 12.83
N VAL A 251 -3.68 3.58 14.04
CA VAL A 251 -2.75 4.33 14.90
C VAL A 251 -1.38 3.70 14.84
N VAL A 252 -0.39 4.49 14.43
CA VAL A 252 1.02 4.08 14.38
C VAL A 252 1.69 4.52 15.66
N GLU A 253 2.34 3.57 16.33
CA GLU A 253 3.08 3.80 17.56
C GLU A 253 4.54 3.42 17.38
N LYS A 254 5.41 4.15 18.09
CA LYS A 254 6.82 3.80 18.17
C LYS A 254 7.02 2.80 19.32
N VAL A 255 7.47 1.62 18.97
CA VAL A 255 7.88 0.60 19.96
C VAL A 255 9.35 0.78 20.30
N LYS A 256 9.68 0.54 21.56
CA LYS A 256 11.06 0.63 22.06
C LYS A 256 11.86 -0.60 21.66
#